data_91067a34fd138b2dd7089ae56bd2a751
#
_entry.id   91067a34fd138b2dd7089ae56bd2a751
#
_cell.length_a   1.000
_cell.length_b   1.000
_cell.length_c   1.000
_cell.angle_alpha   90.00
_cell.angle_beta   90.00
_cell.angle_gamma   90.00
#
_symmetry.space_group_name_H-M   'P 1'
#
loop_
_entity.id
_entity.type
_entity.pdbx_description
1 polymer ?
#
loop_
_entity_poly.entity_id
_entity_poly.type
_entity_poly.pdbx_seq_one_letter_code
_entity_poly.pdbx_strand_id
1 'polypeptide(L)'
;MELLKTLQELNACFGPSGEEKEIRECIRRIAPGRIDEVRVDALGNLILRRKGSGPKVLFAAHMDSIGLIVTHIEKEGFLRFGNIGGLVAENILHATVRFKNGVRGTIVPDQSADRTKLSLNDLYVDIGAESEQQASSLIRIGDT
;
A
#
# COMPACT_ATOMS: atom_id res chain seq x y z
N MET A 1 20.48 15.51 6.24
CA MET A 1 19.40 14.52 6.28
C MET A 1 20.01 13.16 5.96
N GLU A 2 19.84 12.19 6.78
CA GLU A 2 20.40 10.86 6.56
C GLU A 2 19.47 10.10 5.60
N LEU A 3 19.92 9.81 4.39
CA LEU A 3 19.10 9.23 3.31
C LEU A 3 18.41 7.93 3.75
N LEU A 4 19.15 7.04 4.41
CA LEU A 4 18.63 5.76 4.89
C LEU A 4 17.44 5.94 5.83
N LYS A 5 17.57 6.86 6.80
CA LYS A 5 16.49 7.15 7.75
C LYS A 5 15.24 7.70 7.05
N THR A 6 15.45 8.60 6.07
CA THR A 6 14.33 9.13 5.28
C THR A 6 13.62 8.04 4.48
N LEU A 7 14.37 7.13 3.84
CA LEU A 7 13.78 5.99 3.13
C LEU A 7 13.02 5.04 4.06
N GLN A 8 13.57 4.78 5.25
CA GLN A 8 12.89 3.96 6.26
C GLN A 8 11.57 4.60 6.72
N GLU A 9 11.55 5.93 6.97
CA GLU A 9 10.32 6.65 7.34
C GLU A 9 9.28 6.60 6.22
N LEU A 10 9.67 6.81 4.96
CA LEU A 10 8.77 6.75 3.82
C LEU A 10 8.19 5.33 3.63
N ASN A 11 9.03 4.31 3.71
CA ASN A 11 8.60 2.91 3.55
C ASN A 11 7.75 2.39 4.71
N ALA A 12 7.81 3.01 5.88
CA ALA A 12 6.98 2.66 7.02
C ALA A 12 5.55 3.21 6.91
N CYS A 13 5.33 4.25 6.08
CA CYS A 13 4.02 4.83 5.87
C CYS A 13 3.08 3.88 5.12
N PHE A 14 1.80 3.90 5.50
CA PHE A 14 0.76 3.28 4.71
C PHE A 14 0.41 4.17 3.52
N GLY A 15 0.46 3.65 2.31
CA GLY A 15 0.26 4.48 1.12
C GLY A 15 0.08 3.71 -0.19
N PRO A 16 -0.78 2.67 -0.27
CA PRO A 16 -1.12 2.09 -1.56
C PRO A 16 -1.91 3.12 -2.40
N SER A 17 -1.93 2.94 -3.73
CA SER A 17 -2.66 3.83 -4.65
C SER A 17 -4.11 3.99 -4.21
N GLY A 18 -4.58 5.24 -4.08
CA GLY A 18 -5.89 5.61 -3.56
C GLY A 18 -5.93 5.90 -2.04
N GLU A 19 -4.89 5.52 -1.30
CA GLU A 19 -4.78 5.71 0.16
C GLU A 19 -3.50 6.45 0.56
N GLU A 20 -3.06 7.41 -0.25
CA GLU A 20 -1.77 8.11 -0.11
C GLU A 20 -1.74 9.16 1.01
N LYS A 21 -2.78 9.25 1.85
CA LYS A 21 -2.85 10.32 2.86
C LYS A 21 -1.69 10.29 3.85
N GLU A 22 -1.36 9.11 4.37
CA GLU A 22 -0.30 8.97 5.38
C GLU A 22 1.09 9.28 4.80
N ILE A 23 1.40 8.69 3.63
CA ILE A 23 2.67 8.96 2.95
C ILE A 23 2.78 10.43 2.53
N ARG A 24 1.71 11.06 2.07
CA ARG A 24 1.66 12.49 1.74
C ARG A 24 2.01 13.37 2.93
N GLU A 25 1.43 13.11 4.10
CA GLU A 25 1.75 13.86 5.32
C GLU A 25 3.18 13.57 5.81
N CYS A 26 3.67 12.36 5.63
CA CYS A 26 5.07 12.03 5.91
C CYS A 26 6.03 12.85 5.03
N ILE A 27 5.81 12.89 3.72
CA ILE A 27 6.61 13.68 2.79
C ILE A 27 6.56 15.17 3.15
N ARG A 28 5.37 15.68 3.48
CA ARG A 28 5.17 17.06 3.87
C ARG A 28 5.97 17.42 5.13
N ARG A 29 6.05 16.53 6.10
CA ARG A 29 6.82 16.69 7.35
C ARG A 29 8.32 16.64 7.11
N ILE A 30 8.78 15.76 6.21
CA ILE A 30 10.21 15.58 5.88
C ILE A 30 10.70 16.68 4.93
N ALA A 31 9.79 17.31 4.16
CA ALA A 31 10.14 18.32 3.18
C ALA A 31 11.04 19.41 3.79
N PRO A 32 12.13 19.77 3.14
CA PRO A 32 13.12 20.69 3.71
C PRO A 32 12.50 22.07 3.95
N GLY A 33 12.92 22.75 5.04
CA GLY A 33 12.40 24.04 5.54
C GLY A 33 12.60 25.25 4.61
N ARG A 34 12.77 25.03 3.31
CA ARG A 34 12.89 26.06 2.26
C ARG A 34 11.79 25.94 1.21
N ILE A 35 10.64 25.39 1.58
CA ILE A 35 9.46 25.29 0.70
C ILE A 35 8.58 26.50 0.99
N ASP A 36 8.28 27.26 -0.06
CA ASP A 36 7.48 28.49 0.04
C ASP A 36 5.98 28.23 -0.09
N GLU A 37 5.61 27.13 -0.77
CA GLU A 37 4.22 26.78 -1.04
C GLU A 37 4.05 25.25 -1.01
N VAL A 38 3.03 24.80 -0.27
CA VAL A 38 2.63 23.39 -0.18
C VAL A 38 1.15 23.31 -0.49
N ARG A 39 0.78 22.51 -1.48
CA ARG A 39 -0.63 22.26 -1.81
C ARG A 39 -0.86 20.84 -2.25
N VAL A 40 -2.10 20.39 -2.11
CA VAL A 40 -2.58 19.14 -2.67
C VAL A 40 -3.61 19.49 -3.73
N ASP A 41 -3.50 18.92 -4.91
CA ASP A 41 -4.48 19.13 -5.98
C ASP A 41 -5.67 18.17 -5.90
N ALA A 42 -6.61 18.29 -6.85
CA ALA A 42 -7.83 17.48 -6.88
C ALA A 42 -7.56 15.98 -7.10
N LEU A 43 -6.42 15.61 -7.67
CA LEU A 43 -6.00 14.22 -7.88
C LEU A 43 -5.20 13.65 -6.70
N GLY A 44 -4.95 14.47 -5.66
CA GLY A 44 -4.17 14.06 -4.50
C GLY A 44 -2.66 14.26 -4.64
N ASN A 45 -2.17 14.85 -5.72
CA ASN A 45 -0.75 15.15 -5.89
C ASN A 45 -0.28 16.14 -4.83
N LEU A 46 0.83 15.84 -4.15
CA LEU A 46 1.50 16.79 -3.26
C LEU A 46 2.46 17.66 -4.08
N ILE A 47 2.21 18.95 -4.10
CA ILE A 47 3.02 19.92 -4.83
C ILE A 47 3.76 20.79 -3.82
N LEU A 48 5.08 20.69 -3.87
CA LEU A 48 6.02 21.47 -3.07
C LEU A 48 6.75 22.46 -3.98
N ARG A 49 6.58 23.74 -3.74
CA ARG A 49 7.19 24.78 -4.57
C ARG A 49 8.19 25.62 -3.79
N ARG A 50 9.35 25.83 -4.39
CA ARG A 50 10.33 26.80 -3.97
C ARG A 50 10.36 27.93 -5.00
N LYS A 51 10.21 29.15 -4.55
CA LYS A 51 10.30 30.37 -5.39
C LYS A 51 11.76 30.65 -5.72
N GLY A 52 12.00 31.19 -6.90
CA GLY A 52 13.31 31.63 -7.40
C GLY A 52 13.14 32.54 -8.58
N SER A 53 14.21 33.20 -8.97
CA SER A 53 14.26 34.13 -10.14
C SER A 53 14.73 33.45 -11.44
N GLY A 54 15.19 32.19 -11.36
CA GLY A 54 15.69 31.44 -12.51
C GLY A 54 14.59 30.67 -13.29
N PRO A 55 15.00 29.82 -14.22
CA PRO A 55 14.09 28.93 -14.94
C PRO A 55 13.31 28.03 -14.00
N LYS A 56 12.06 27.71 -14.37
CA LYS A 56 11.24 26.73 -13.63
C LYS A 56 11.71 25.32 -13.93
N VAL A 57 12.02 24.57 -12.89
CA VAL A 57 12.39 23.14 -12.97
C VAL A 57 11.34 22.34 -12.21
N LEU A 58 10.85 21.27 -12.80
CA LEU A 58 9.92 20.33 -12.19
C LEU A 58 10.63 18.99 -11.91
N PHE A 59 10.54 18.53 -10.69
CA PHE A 59 10.85 17.14 -10.31
C PHE A 59 9.52 16.43 -10.05
N ALA A 60 9.31 15.28 -10.68
CA ALA A 60 8.13 14.46 -10.48
C ALA A 60 8.53 13.05 -10.07
N ALA A 61 7.87 12.52 -9.05
CA ALA A 61 8.00 11.15 -8.58
C ALA A 61 6.66 10.70 -8.01
N HIS A 62 6.34 9.40 -8.16
CA HIS A 62 5.17 8.85 -7.48
C HIS A 62 5.47 8.66 -5.99
N MET A 63 4.42 8.69 -5.16
CA MET A 63 4.53 8.47 -3.72
C MET A 63 3.77 7.24 -3.23
N ASP A 64 2.89 6.68 -4.06
CA ASP A 64 2.12 5.49 -3.74
C ASP A 64 2.99 4.23 -3.76
N SER A 65 2.57 3.24 -3.04
CA SER A 65 3.16 1.89 -3.03
C SER A 65 2.25 0.88 -3.73
N ILE A 66 2.85 -0.23 -4.14
CA ILE A 66 2.09 -1.44 -4.47
C ILE A 66 1.33 -1.93 -3.24
N GLY A 67 0.23 -2.64 -3.46
CA GLY A 67 -0.60 -3.17 -2.38
C GLY A 67 -1.60 -4.20 -2.86
N LEU A 68 -2.50 -4.55 -1.95
CA LEU A 68 -3.62 -5.46 -2.21
C LEU A 68 -4.93 -4.74 -1.85
N ILE A 69 -6.01 -5.12 -2.53
CA ILE A 69 -7.38 -4.71 -2.20
C ILE A 69 -8.24 -5.95 -2.01
N VAL A 70 -8.97 -6.03 -0.92
CA VAL A 70 -9.85 -7.17 -0.64
C VAL A 70 -11.02 -7.16 -1.62
N THR A 71 -11.21 -8.27 -2.33
CA THR A 71 -12.27 -8.45 -3.32
C THR A 71 -13.37 -9.41 -2.88
N HIS A 72 -13.05 -10.35 -1.99
CA HIS A 72 -14.00 -11.32 -1.46
C HIS A 72 -13.52 -11.88 -0.12
N ILE A 73 -14.46 -12.30 0.72
CA ILE A 73 -14.18 -13.00 1.99
C ILE A 73 -14.79 -14.40 1.88
N GLU A 74 -13.94 -15.41 1.99
CA GLU A 74 -14.35 -16.82 1.91
C GLU A 74 -15.05 -17.28 3.20
N LYS A 75 -15.84 -18.35 3.10
CA LYS A 75 -16.58 -18.91 4.26
C LYS A 75 -15.67 -19.33 5.39
N GLU A 76 -14.45 -19.76 5.06
CA GLU A 76 -13.42 -20.20 5.97
C GLU A 76 -12.64 -19.03 6.59
N GLY A 77 -12.95 -17.78 6.22
CA GLY A 77 -12.32 -16.58 6.75
C GLY A 77 -11.11 -16.06 5.97
N PHE A 78 -10.73 -16.72 4.87
CA PHE A 78 -9.66 -16.24 3.99
C PHE A 78 -10.11 -15.07 3.13
N LEU A 79 -9.17 -14.19 2.78
CA LEU A 79 -9.47 -13.00 1.99
C LEU A 79 -8.90 -13.14 0.58
N ARG A 80 -9.76 -13.08 -0.43
CA ARG A 80 -9.32 -12.91 -1.82
C ARG A 80 -8.99 -11.46 -2.07
N PHE A 81 -8.04 -11.20 -2.94
CA PHE A 81 -7.57 -9.86 -3.21
C PHE A 81 -7.33 -9.60 -4.70
N GLY A 82 -7.42 -8.33 -5.07
CA GLY A 82 -6.87 -7.79 -6.31
C GLY A 82 -5.54 -7.10 -6.02
N ASN A 83 -4.70 -7.00 -7.04
CA ASN A 83 -3.43 -6.29 -6.92
C ASN A 83 -3.61 -4.78 -7.17
N ILE A 84 -2.90 -3.98 -6.41
CA ILE A 84 -2.65 -2.57 -6.66
C ILE A 84 -1.21 -2.46 -7.16
N GLY A 85 -1.05 -2.07 -8.43
CA GLY A 85 0.26 -2.03 -9.07
C GLY A 85 0.76 -3.42 -9.54
N GLY A 86 2.02 -3.50 -9.90
CA GLY A 86 2.64 -4.71 -10.43
C GLY A 86 3.11 -5.65 -9.33
N LEU A 87 2.46 -6.81 -9.19
CA LEU A 87 2.82 -7.88 -8.27
C LEU A 87 3.07 -9.18 -9.02
N VAL A 88 4.04 -9.95 -8.53
CA VAL A 88 4.37 -11.29 -9.02
C VAL A 88 4.11 -12.28 -7.89
N ALA A 89 3.31 -13.32 -8.17
CA ALA A 89 2.80 -14.24 -7.15
C ALA A 89 3.92 -14.88 -6.31
N GLU A 90 5.00 -15.30 -6.96
CA GLU A 90 6.15 -15.94 -6.32
C GLU A 90 6.88 -15.01 -5.34
N ASN A 91 6.87 -13.70 -5.64
CA ASN A 91 7.59 -12.71 -4.81
C ASN A 91 6.81 -12.32 -3.54
N ILE A 92 5.49 -12.49 -3.55
CA ILE A 92 4.64 -12.14 -2.41
C ILE A 92 4.19 -13.35 -1.59
N LEU A 93 4.47 -14.55 -2.07
CA LEU A 93 4.13 -15.79 -1.35
C LEU A 93 4.78 -15.79 0.04
N HIS A 94 3.98 -16.04 1.07
CA HIS A 94 4.36 -16.01 2.48
C HIS A 94 4.76 -14.61 3.02
N ALA A 95 4.56 -13.55 2.24
CA ALA A 95 4.76 -12.20 2.75
C ALA A 95 3.71 -11.84 3.80
N THR A 96 4.12 -11.08 4.80
CA THR A 96 3.20 -10.46 5.75
C THR A 96 2.63 -9.19 5.15
N VAL A 97 1.30 -9.04 5.21
CA VAL A 97 0.58 -7.83 4.85
C VAL A 97 0.03 -7.12 6.08
N ARG A 98 -0.17 -5.84 5.97
CA ARG A 98 -0.79 -5.00 7.01
C ARG A 98 -1.91 -4.17 6.38
N PHE A 99 -3.11 -4.29 6.92
CA PHE A 99 -4.24 -3.45 6.58
C PHE A 99 -4.15 -2.08 7.24
N LYS A 100 -4.86 -1.10 6.70
CA LYS A 100 -4.91 0.28 7.23
C LYS A 100 -5.36 0.34 8.69
N ASN A 101 -6.27 -0.54 9.11
CA ASN A 101 -6.76 -0.63 10.49
C ASN A 101 -5.80 -1.36 11.45
N GLY A 102 -4.63 -1.80 10.96
CA GLY A 102 -3.60 -2.48 11.74
C GLY A 102 -3.70 -4.00 11.78
N VAL A 103 -4.76 -4.59 11.25
CA VAL A 103 -4.87 -6.06 11.08
C VAL A 103 -3.71 -6.53 10.20
N ARG A 104 -3.14 -7.66 10.57
CA ARG A 104 -2.06 -8.31 9.80
C ARG A 104 -2.52 -9.66 9.28
N GLY A 105 -1.96 -10.05 8.14
CA GLY A 105 -2.19 -11.36 7.55
C GLY A 105 -0.95 -11.86 6.82
N THR A 106 -1.02 -13.10 6.39
CA THR A 106 0.03 -13.75 5.60
C THR A 106 -0.56 -14.19 4.27
N ILE A 107 0.16 -13.96 3.18
CA ILE A 107 -0.23 -14.42 1.86
C ILE A 107 0.09 -15.91 1.75
N VAL A 108 -0.91 -16.71 1.48
CA VAL A 108 -0.81 -18.18 1.36
C VAL A 108 -1.43 -18.68 0.08
N PRO A 109 -0.95 -19.81 -0.48
CA PRO A 109 -1.52 -20.37 -1.69
C PRO A 109 -2.78 -21.17 -1.36
N ASP A 110 -3.72 -21.21 -2.30
CA ASP A 110 -4.82 -22.15 -2.29
C ASP A 110 -4.28 -23.58 -2.24
N GLN A 111 -4.97 -24.48 -1.52
CA GLN A 111 -4.55 -25.87 -1.38
C GLN A 111 -4.54 -26.62 -2.73
N SER A 112 -5.41 -26.19 -3.66
CA SER A 112 -5.52 -26.75 -5.01
C SER A 112 -4.56 -26.13 -6.02
N ALA A 113 -3.79 -25.10 -5.64
CA ALA A 113 -2.93 -24.35 -6.53
C ALA A 113 -1.75 -25.19 -7.04
N ASP A 114 -1.50 -25.12 -8.34
CA ASP A 114 -0.27 -25.66 -8.94
C ASP A 114 0.91 -24.75 -8.62
N ARG A 115 1.71 -25.18 -7.65
CA ARG A 115 2.89 -24.43 -7.18
C ARG A 115 3.97 -24.23 -8.24
N THR A 116 3.89 -24.91 -9.37
CA THR A 116 4.84 -24.75 -10.49
C THR A 116 4.41 -23.63 -11.44
N LYS A 117 3.15 -23.15 -11.34
CA LYS A 117 2.56 -22.12 -12.20
C LYS A 117 1.66 -21.19 -11.40
N LEU A 118 2.18 -20.68 -10.30
CA LEU A 118 1.42 -19.87 -9.35
C LEU A 118 1.00 -18.52 -9.97
N SER A 119 -0.27 -18.18 -9.86
CA SER A 119 -0.81 -16.88 -10.22
C SER A 119 -1.35 -16.13 -9.00
N LEU A 120 -1.62 -14.84 -9.12
CA LEU A 120 -2.20 -14.06 -8.01
C LEU A 120 -3.59 -14.58 -7.59
N ASN A 121 -4.35 -15.16 -8.54
CA ASN A 121 -5.66 -15.73 -8.26
C ASN A 121 -5.60 -17.02 -7.40
N ASP A 122 -4.44 -17.65 -7.35
CA ASP A 122 -4.21 -18.85 -6.55
C ASP A 122 -3.81 -18.51 -5.10
N LEU A 123 -3.77 -17.21 -4.76
CA LEU A 123 -3.37 -16.74 -3.45
C LEU A 123 -4.56 -16.13 -2.69
N TYR A 124 -4.47 -16.16 -1.37
CA TYR A 124 -5.33 -15.42 -0.47
C TYR A 124 -4.55 -14.89 0.74
N VAL A 125 -5.15 -13.98 1.49
CA VAL A 125 -4.59 -13.50 2.76
C VAL A 125 -5.27 -14.24 3.90
N ASP A 126 -4.47 -14.87 4.75
CA ASP A 126 -4.88 -15.47 6.00
C ASP A 126 -4.65 -14.46 7.14
N ILE A 127 -5.72 -14.04 7.80
CA ILE A 127 -5.71 -13.13 8.96
C ILE A 127 -5.96 -13.85 10.29
N GLY A 128 -5.99 -15.19 10.27
CA GLY A 128 -6.29 -16.02 11.43
C GLY A 128 -7.79 -16.07 11.81
N ALA A 129 -8.67 -15.69 10.89
CA ALA A 129 -10.11 -15.83 11.09
C ALA A 129 -10.57 -17.25 10.70
N GLU A 130 -11.50 -17.81 11.48
CA GLU A 130 -12.03 -19.18 11.30
C GLU A 130 -13.37 -19.19 10.54
N SER A 131 -13.91 -18.03 10.19
CA SER A 131 -15.17 -17.90 9.47
C SER A 131 -15.30 -16.55 8.77
N GLU A 132 -16.16 -16.50 7.74
CA GLU A 132 -16.54 -15.26 7.06
C GLU A 132 -17.03 -14.17 8.02
N GLN A 133 -17.84 -14.56 9.02
CA GLN A 133 -18.38 -13.62 10.01
C GLN A 133 -17.25 -12.99 10.85
N GLN A 134 -16.29 -13.79 11.29
CA GLN A 134 -15.15 -13.30 12.06
C GLN A 134 -14.26 -12.40 11.18
N ALA A 135 -13.94 -12.82 9.97
CA ALA A 135 -13.14 -12.02 9.04
C ALA A 135 -13.84 -10.70 8.71
N SER A 136 -15.15 -10.72 8.41
CA SER A 136 -15.94 -9.52 8.09
C SER A 136 -16.09 -8.54 9.26
N SER A 137 -15.90 -9.00 10.50
CA SER A 137 -15.84 -8.11 11.67
C SER A 137 -14.54 -7.30 11.75
N LEU A 138 -13.49 -7.77 11.09
CA LEU A 138 -12.15 -7.18 11.09
C LEU A 138 -11.82 -6.43 9.79
N ILE A 139 -12.23 -6.98 8.66
CA ILE A 139 -11.87 -6.51 7.31
C ILE A 139 -13.14 -6.48 6.45
N ARG A 140 -13.19 -5.51 5.51
CA ARG A 140 -14.29 -5.35 4.57
C ARG A 140 -13.78 -5.49 3.13
N ILE A 141 -14.67 -5.87 2.23
CA ILE A 141 -14.40 -5.78 0.79
C ILE A 141 -14.09 -4.31 0.45
N GLY A 142 -13.00 -4.08 -0.27
CA GLY A 142 -12.47 -2.76 -0.59
C GLY A 142 -11.40 -2.24 0.38
N ASP A 143 -11.17 -2.89 1.51
CA ASP A 143 -10.03 -2.53 2.39
C ASP A 143 -8.70 -2.88 1.70
N THR A 144 -7.70 -2.03 1.94
CA THR A 144 -6.34 -2.15 1.40
C THR A 144 -5.33 -2.37 2.51
#